data_9133882f63a3f11d6708c5cd987ba189
#
_entry.id   9133882f63a3f11d6708c5cd987ba189
#
_cell.length_a   1.000
_cell.length_b   1.000
_cell.length_c   1.000
_cell.angle_alpha   90.00
_cell.angle_beta   90.00
_cell.angle_gamma   90.00
#
_symmetry.space_group_name_H-M   'P 1'
#
loop_
_entity.id
_entity.type
_entity.pdbx_description
1 polymer ?
#
loop_
_entity_poly.entity_id
_entity_poly.type
_entity_poly.pdbx_seq_one_letter_code
_entity_poly.pdbx_strand_id
1 'polypeptide(L)'
;MTNAALPTRNGVARFTELDIARSVALFGIIVLNYHGYLNGGNATGSVQTTWFARLMDPWNGLLVPSPVIFVVVAGIGCGLLTSTSQQTSNTELRWLLIRRGTFLFTIGTMFEWVWNGTILPYYGIYFILAAGVFHLKTKHIAMLAGAITLAAALLSFWRYRQEINGHSTSWLQPFEPNTPRNFLFRYFIDYTHPVLPWFAFFCVGLIIGKSYSTFRLKRKTILFASIPALFCIYLASGLALHHNDGSWQHVLSTDPFERGVLATAGACTSAVVIVVLISFLADKYSTSPLAQLLQRSGQITLTLYLCHGFIYNAVVNWWNWIQPGGFTTAFIFSCVVWTLLIAIGVRWQTSIGKGPVEVVYRKFGN
;
A
#
# COMPACT_ATOMS: atom_id res chain seq x y z
N MET A 1 -21.12 20.25 -13.84
CA MET A 1 -20.94 19.29 -14.94
C MET A 1 -20.58 17.95 -14.33
N THR A 2 -21.51 17.02 -14.34
CA THR A 2 -21.39 15.66 -13.76
C THR A 2 -20.58 14.83 -14.75
N ASN A 3 -19.30 14.55 -14.43
CA ASN A 3 -18.54 13.52 -15.14
C ASN A 3 -19.18 12.17 -14.83
N ALA A 4 -20.01 11.70 -15.76
CA ALA A 4 -20.59 10.36 -15.71
C ALA A 4 -19.47 9.33 -15.78
N ALA A 5 -19.47 8.39 -14.84
CA ALA A 5 -18.62 7.21 -14.91
C ALA A 5 -18.88 6.50 -16.24
N LEU A 6 -17.81 6.21 -16.99
CA LEU A 6 -17.93 5.48 -18.25
C LEU A 6 -18.55 4.09 -17.98
N PRO A 7 -19.63 3.70 -18.68
CA PRO A 7 -20.26 2.41 -18.48
C PRO A 7 -19.31 1.30 -18.91
N THR A 8 -18.99 0.40 -18.00
CA THR A 8 -18.28 -0.84 -18.34
C THR A 8 -19.30 -1.93 -18.68
N ARG A 9 -18.92 -2.88 -19.50
CA ARG A 9 -19.72 -3.99 -20.03
C ARG A 9 -20.40 -4.88 -18.97
N ASN A 10 -20.17 -4.61 -17.65
CA ASN A 10 -20.71 -5.34 -16.50
C ASN A 10 -21.29 -4.43 -15.41
N GLY A 11 -21.79 -3.23 -15.72
CA GLY A 11 -22.62 -2.42 -14.80
C GLY A 11 -21.94 -1.77 -13.58
N VAL A 12 -20.66 -2.03 -13.31
CA VAL A 12 -19.94 -1.39 -12.20
C VAL A 12 -19.27 -0.12 -12.69
N ALA A 13 -19.65 1.01 -12.12
CA ALA A 13 -19.01 2.29 -12.39
C ALA A 13 -17.51 2.22 -12.06
N ARG A 14 -16.67 2.60 -13.02
CA ARG A 14 -15.22 2.57 -12.85
C ARG A 14 -14.71 3.97 -12.53
N PHE A 15 -13.93 4.09 -11.48
CA PHE A 15 -13.40 5.37 -11.01
C PHE A 15 -11.95 5.53 -11.48
N THR A 16 -11.74 6.43 -12.44
CA THR A 16 -10.44 6.73 -13.07
C THR A 16 -9.38 7.08 -12.04
N GLU A 17 -9.74 7.86 -11.03
CA GLU A 17 -8.85 8.29 -9.97
C GLU A 17 -8.23 7.12 -9.17
N LEU A 18 -8.96 6.03 -8.98
CA LEU A 18 -8.44 4.86 -8.26
C LEU A 18 -7.44 4.08 -9.11
N ASP A 19 -7.64 4.00 -10.41
CA ASP A 19 -6.68 3.38 -11.32
C ASP A 19 -5.40 4.22 -11.39
N ILE A 20 -5.51 5.56 -11.49
CA ILE A 20 -4.36 6.47 -11.43
C ILE A 20 -3.61 6.32 -10.10
N ALA A 21 -4.33 6.26 -8.97
CA ALA A 21 -3.72 6.10 -7.66
C ALA A 21 -2.92 4.79 -7.54
N ARG A 22 -3.44 3.68 -8.11
CA ARG A 22 -2.69 2.41 -8.17
C ARG A 22 -1.41 2.53 -8.98
N SER A 23 -1.46 3.20 -10.14
CA SER A 23 -0.29 3.39 -10.99
C SER A 23 0.79 4.24 -10.31
N VAL A 24 0.39 5.35 -9.68
CA VAL A 24 1.29 6.23 -8.92
C VAL A 24 1.90 5.49 -7.71
N ALA A 25 1.07 4.75 -6.98
CA ALA A 25 1.55 3.95 -5.86
C ALA A 25 2.54 2.86 -6.30
N LEU A 26 2.29 2.21 -7.45
CA LEU A 26 3.22 1.23 -8.00
C LEU A 26 4.59 1.85 -8.33
N PHE A 27 4.63 3.07 -8.87
CA PHE A 27 5.90 3.78 -9.07
C PHE A 27 6.69 3.91 -7.76
N GLY A 28 6.05 4.43 -6.72
CA GLY A 28 6.71 4.57 -5.43
C GLY A 28 7.15 3.23 -4.83
N ILE A 29 6.34 2.18 -4.98
CA ILE A 29 6.70 0.82 -4.54
C ILE A 29 7.93 0.31 -5.28
N ILE A 30 8.04 0.54 -6.60
CA ILE A 30 9.23 0.14 -7.37
C ILE A 30 10.48 0.88 -6.86
N VAL A 31 10.38 2.20 -6.62
CA VAL A 31 11.50 3.00 -6.09
C VAL A 31 11.94 2.50 -4.72
N LEU A 32 10.99 2.31 -3.79
CA LEU A 32 11.26 1.78 -2.45
C LEU A 32 11.95 0.41 -2.50
N ASN A 33 11.39 -0.50 -3.30
CA ASN A 33 11.88 -1.86 -3.42
C ASN A 33 13.29 -1.91 -4.03
N TYR A 34 13.49 -1.23 -5.16
CA TYR A 34 14.77 -1.26 -5.84
C TYR A 34 15.87 -0.58 -5.01
N HIS A 35 15.52 0.50 -4.30
CA HIS A 35 16.46 1.10 -3.38
C HIS A 35 16.85 0.15 -2.25
N GLY A 36 15.86 -0.48 -1.58
CA GLY A 36 16.12 -1.39 -0.48
C GLY A 36 16.92 -2.62 -0.90
N TYR A 37 16.54 -3.28 -1.99
CA TYR A 37 17.22 -4.49 -2.43
C TYR A 37 18.59 -4.23 -3.07
N LEU A 38 18.73 -3.19 -3.90
CA LEU A 38 19.97 -2.88 -4.58
C LEU A 38 21.06 -2.41 -3.61
N ASN A 39 20.69 -1.75 -2.53
CA ASN A 39 21.63 -1.24 -1.53
C ASN A 39 21.73 -2.16 -0.29
N GLY A 40 21.21 -3.39 -0.35
CA GLY A 40 21.34 -4.39 0.72
C GLY A 40 20.67 -3.99 2.04
N GLY A 41 19.62 -3.18 1.99
CA GLY A 41 18.96 -2.66 3.20
C GLY A 41 19.78 -1.61 3.96
N ASN A 42 20.98 -1.29 3.50
CA ASN A 42 21.82 -0.24 4.08
C ASN A 42 21.28 1.17 3.72
N ALA A 43 20.07 1.44 4.17
CA ALA A 43 19.43 2.74 4.02
C ALA A 43 20.10 3.84 4.88
N THR A 44 21.02 3.47 5.74
CA THR A 44 21.55 4.33 6.80
C THR A 44 22.78 5.14 6.42
N GLY A 45 23.22 5.18 5.16
CA GLY A 45 24.58 5.63 4.93
C GLY A 45 24.83 6.83 4.04
N SER A 46 23.97 7.18 3.10
CA SER A 46 24.22 8.38 2.29
C SER A 46 23.30 9.51 2.73
N VAL A 47 23.84 10.45 3.49
CA VAL A 47 23.18 11.75 3.69
C VAL A 47 22.88 12.31 2.30
N GLN A 48 21.61 12.34 1.93
CA GLN A 48 21.20 12.88 0.64
C GLN A 48 21.58 14.36 0.58
N THR A 49 22.54 14.69 -0.27
CA THR A 49 23.12 16.03 -0.33
C THR A 49 22.25 17.03 -1.08
N THR A 50 21.44 16.55 -2.04
CA THR A 50 20.57 17.41 -2.84
C THR A 50 19.14 17.44 -2.30
N TRP A 51 18.44 18.59 -2.46
CA TRP A 51 17.04 18.72 -2.08
C TRP A 51 16.13 17.69 -2.79
N PHE A 52 16.41 17.40 -4.06
CA PHE A 52 15.67 16.41 -4.84
C PHE A 52 15.84 15.01 -4.28
N ALA A 53 17.06 14.61 -3.94
CA ALA A 53 17.32 13.30 -3.34
C ALA A 53 16.64 13.16 -1.97
N ARG A 54 16.61 14.23 -1.17
CA ARG A 54 15.85 14.23 0.10
C ARG A 54 14.34 14.10 -0.13
N LEU A 55 13.81 14.81 -1.12
CA LEU A 55 12.39 14.76 -1.46
C LEU A 55 11.97 13.36 -1.94
N MET A 56 12.81 12.70 -2.70
CA MET A 56 12.57 11.34 -3.25
C MET A 56 13.19 10.24 -2.41
N ASP A 57 13.67 10.56 -1.20
CA ASP A 57 14.24 9.59 -0.28
C ASP A 57 13.22 8.48 -0.02
N PRO A 58 13.61 7.20 -0.23
CA PRO A 58 12.66 6.10 -0.11
C PRO A 58 12.19 5.84 1.33
N TRP A 59 12.91 6.34 2.32
CA TRP A 59 12.61 6.10 3.73
C TRP A 59 11.95 7.30 4.43
N ASN A 60 12.25 8.53 3.96
CA ASN A 60 11.78 9.77 4.61
C ASN A 60 11.14 10.76 3.63
N GLY A 61 11.03 10.42 2.34
CA GLY A 61 10.53 11.32 1.31
C GLY A 61 9.06 11.12 0.94
N LEU A 62 8.67 11.72 -0.19
CA LEU A 62 7.28 11.71 -0.69
C LEU A 62 6.76 10.32 -1.08
N LEU A 63 7.64 9.36 -1.34
CA LEU A 63 7.26 8.04 -1.83
C LEU A 63 6.95 7.04 -0.72
N VAL A 64 7.33 7.34 0.51
CA VAL A 64 7.11 6.48 1.71
C VAL A 64 5.66 6.00 1.85
N PRO A 65 4.61 6.82 1.61
CA PRO A 65 3.23 6.38 1.73
C PRO A 65 2.76 5.43 0.61
N SER A 66 3.57 5.18 -0.43
CA SER A 66 3.11 4.43 -1.62
C SER A 66 2.53 3.05 -1.33
N PRO A 67 3.14 2.19 -0.50
CA PRO A 67 2.54 0.91 -0.14
C PRO A 67 1.22 1.08 0.62
N VAL A 68 1.12 2.10 1.48
CA VAL A 68 -0.12 2.40 2.23
C VAL A 68 -1.22 2.90 1.29
N ILE A 69 -0.90 3.76 0.31
CA ILE A 69 -1.84 4.19 -0.74
C ILE A 69 -2.41 2.96 -1.46
N PHE A 70 -1.53 2.02 -1.81
CA PHE A 70 -1.92 0.81 -2.52
C PHE A 70 -2.89 -0.03 -1.68
N VAL A 71 -2.66 -0.19 -0.36
CA VAL A 71 -3.57 -0.89 0.58
C VAL A 71 -4.89 -0.14 0.75
N VAL A 72 -4.86 1.18 0.94
CA VAL A 72 -6.07 2.01 1.06
C VAL A 72 -6.93 1.90 -0.20
N VAL A 73 -6.32 1.98 -1.39
CA VAL A 73 -7.05 1.87 -2.66
C VAL A 73 -7.65 0.46 -2.86
N ALA A 74 -6.97 -0.60 -2.38
CA ALA A 74 -7.55 -1.95 -2.36
C ALA A 74 -8.77 -2.03 -1.44
N GLY A 75 -8.69 -1.44 -0.25
CA GLY A 75 -9.82 -1.31 0.67
C GLY A 75 -10.98 -0.52 0.06
N ILE A 76 -10.70 0.61 -0.62
CA ILE A 76 -11.74 1.38 -1.35
C ILE A 76 -12.42 0.50 -2.41
N GLY A 77 -11.63 -0.25 -3.18
CA GLY A 77 -12.17 -1.18 -4.17
C GLY A 77 -13.06 -2.25 -3.56
N CYS A 78 -12.68 -2.80 -2.40
CA CYS A 78 -13.48 -3.75 -1.63
C CYS A 78 -14.79 -3.10 -1.14
N GLY A 79 -14.72 -1.89 -0.59
CA GLY A 79 -15.89 -1.15 -0.12
C GLY A 79 -16.88 -0.82 -1.24
N LEU A 80 -16.38 -0.37 -2.38
CA LEU A 80 -17.20 -0.13 -3.58
C LEU A 80 -17.89 -1.42 -4.06
N LEU A 81 -17.13 -2.50 -4.17
CA LEU A 81 -17.66 -3.79 -4.61
C LEU A 81 -18.81 -4.27 -3.72
N THR A 82 -18.63 -4.16 -2.40
CA THR A 82 -19.60 -4.68 -1.43
C THR A 82 -20.79 -3.74 -1.19
N SER A 83 -20.68 -2.45 -1.51
CA SER A 83 -21.79 -1.49 -1.36
C SER A 83 -22.64 -1.33 -2.61
N THR A 84 -22.10 -1.59 -3.81
CA THR A 84 -22.84 -1.45 -5.09
C THR A 84 -23.56 -2.72 -5.53
N SER A 85 -23.21 -3.86 -4.98
CA SER A 85 -23.81 -5.17 -5.33
C SER A 85 -25.14 -5.40 -4.60
N GLN A 86 -26.16 -4.58 -4.90
CA GLN A 86 -27.48 -4.67 -4.23
C GLN A 86 -28.23 -5.99 -4.48
N GLN A 87 -27.90 -6.74 -5.54
CA GLN A 87 -28.55 -8.01 -5.89
C GLN A 87 -27.78 -9.24 -5.41
N THR A 88 -26.56 -9.06 -4.88
CA THR A 88 -25.70 -10.16 -4.43
C THR A 88 -25.84 -10.34 -2.92
N SER A 89 -26.04 -11.55 -2.46
CA SER A 89 -26.15 -11.84 -1.03
C SER A 89 -24.83 -11.60 -0.28
N ASN A 90 -24.91 -11.29 1.02
CA ASN A 90 -23.72 -11.15 1.85
C ASN A 90 -22.86 -12.43 1.86
N THR A 91 -23.46 -13.59 1.72
CA THR A 91 -22.77 -14.88 1.66
C THR A 91 -21.95 -15.00 0.38
N GLU A 92 -22.51 -14.63 -0.76
CA GLU A 92 -21.80 -14.65 -2.06
C GLU A 92 -20.64 -13.64 -2.06
N LEU A 93 -20.87 -12.42 -1.55
CA LEU A 93 -19.81 -11.41 -1.40
C LEU A 93 -18.67 -11.88 -0.48
N ARG A 94 -19.01 -12.57 0.61
CA ARG A 94 -18.04 -13.17 1.53
C ARG A 94 -17.18 -14.21 0.80
N TRP A 95 -17.79 -15.13 0.09
CA TRP A 95 -17.07 -16.15 -0.66
C TRP A 95 -16.24 -15.57 -1.79
N LEU A 96 -16.74 -14.53 -2.47
CA LEU A 96 -15.99 -13.78 -3.48
C LEU A 96 -14.70 -13.16 -2.88
N LEU A 97 -14.80 -12.51 -1.71
CA LEU A 97 -13.63 -11.94 -1.04
C LEU A 97 -12.66 -13.02 -0.57
N ILE A 98 -13.15 -14.15 -0.02
CA ILE A 98 -12.30 -15.28 0.38
C ILE A 98 -11.57 -15.84 -0.84
N ARG A 99 -12.26 -16.15 -1.94
CA ARG A 99 -11.62 -16.67 -3.17
C ARG A 99 -10.55 -15.73 -3.71
N ARG A 100 -10.85 -14.42 -3.78
CA ARG A 100 -9.88 -13.41 -4.20
C ARG A 100 -8.70 -13.32 -3.25
N GLY A 101 -8.95 -13.38 -1.96
CA GLY A 101 -7.91 -13.39 -0.94
C GLY A 101 -7.02 -14.62 -1.03
N THR A 102 -7.61 -15.81 -1.17
CA THR A 102 -6.87 -17.07 -1.35
C THR A 102 -6.00 -17.04 -2.60
N PHE A 103 -6.54 -16.54 -3.72
CA PHE A 103 -5.74 -16.38 -4.94
C PHE A 103 -4.52 -15.48 -4.73
N LEU A 104 -4.72 -14.29 -4.13
CA LEU A 104 -3.63 -13.35 -3.87
C LEU A 104 -2.61 -13.92 -2.89
N PHE A 105 -3.08 -14.64 -1.87
CA PHE A 105 -2.20 -15.31 -0.91
C PHE A 105 -1.34 -16.37 -1.60
N THR A 106 -1.95 -17.25 -2.39
CA THR A 106 -1.23 -18.34 -3.07
C THR A 106 -0.22 -17.79 -4.08
N ILE A 107 -0.64 -16.87 -4.97
CA ILE A 107 0.29 -16.32 -5.96
C ILE A 107 1.38 -15.46 -5.30
N GLY A 108 1.05 -14.77 -4.22
CA GLY A 108 1.99 -13.98 -3.45
C GLY A 108 3.04 -14.86 -2.76
N THR A 109 2.64 -15.95 -2.13
CA THR A 109 3.55 -16.91 -1.50
C THR A 109 4.46 -17.58 -2.54
N MET A 110 3.92 -17.93 -3.72
CA MET A 110 4.76 -18.43 -4.82
C MET A 110 5.75 -17.37 -5.32
N PHE A 111 5.32 -16.12 -5.35
CA PHE A 111 6.16 -15.00 -5.79
C PHE A 111 7.25 -14.65 -4.77
N GLU A 112 7.10 -14.99 -3.49
CA GLU A 112 8.16 -14.83 -2.47
C GLU A 112 9.45 -15.57 -2.83
N TRP A 113 9.39 -16.65 -3.61
CA TRP A 113 10.59 -17.33 -4.12
C TRP A 113 11.41 -16.49 -5.10
N VAL A 114 10.74 -15.56 -5.79
CA VAL A 114 11.37 -14.62 -6.73
C VAL A 114 11.64 -13.28 -6.07
N TRP A 115 10.71 -12.85 -5.19
CA TRP A 115 10.73 -11.52 -4.59
C TRP A 115 10.37 -11.57 -3.10
N ASN A 116 11.37 -11.64 -2.24
CA ASN A 116 11.18 -11.63 -0.79
C ASN A 116 10.50 -10.33 -0.35
N GLY A 117 9.61 -10.45 0.65
CA GLY A 117 8.92 -9.29 1.20
C GLY A 117 7.82 -8.70 0.32
N THR A 118 7.35 -9.45 -0.70
CA THR A 118 6.17 -9.05 -1.49
C THR A 118 4.95 -8.80 -0.61
N ILE A 119 4.16 -7.77 -0.95
CA ILE A 119 2.93 -7.43 -0.22
C ILE A 119 1.74 -8.36 -0.55
N LEU A 120 1.83 -9.15 -1.61
CA LEU A 120 0.68 -9.91 -2.13
C LEU A 120 0.09 -10.93 -1.16
N PRO A 121 0.87 -11.73 -0.39
CA PRO A 121 0.30 -12.66 0.58
C PRO A 121 -0.50 -11.92 1.66
N TYR A 122 0.00 -10.77 2.10
CA TYR A 122 -0.69 -9.91 3.09
C TYR A 122 -2.00 -9.36 2.53
N TYR A 123 -2.01 -8.95 1.26
CA TYR A 123 -3.26 -8.58 0.57
C TYR A 123 -4.28 -9.71 0.59
N GLY A 124 -3.81 -10.93 0.33
CA GLY A 124 -4.66 -12.11 0.42
C GLY A 124 -5.35 -12.22 1.79
N ILE A 125 -4.58 -12.07 2.85
CA ILE A 125 -5.08 -12.08 4.23
C ILE A 125 -6.05 -10.90 4.47
N TYR A 126 -5.74 -9.69 4.00
CA TYR A 126 -6.64 -8.54 4.17
C TYR A 126 -8.00 -8.76 3.50
N PHE A 127 -8.05 -9.36 2.31
CA PHE A 127 -9.31 -9.70 1.65
C PHE A 127 -10.08 -10.79 2.41
N ILE A 128 -9.39 -11.80 2.95
CA ILE A 128 -10.02 -12.84 3.79
C ILE A 128 -10.59 -12.21 5.08
N LEU A 129 -9.84 -11.36 5.76
CA LEU A 129 -10.32 -10.64 6.94
C LEU A 129 -11.48 -9.70 6.60
N ALA A 130 -11.42 -9.03 5.45
CA ALA A 130 -12.50 -8.17 4.96
C ALA A 130 -13.80 -8.94 4.76
N ALA A 131 -13.75 -10.22 4.38
CA ALA A 131 -14.92 -11.08 4.27
C ALA A 131 -15.68 -11.26 5.61
N GLY A 132 -14.98 -11.08 6.73
CA GLY A 132 -15.57 -11.09 8.09
C GLY A 132 -16.17 -9.75 8.52
N VAL A 133 -15.70 -8.62 7.94
CA VAL A 133 -16.02 -7.29 8.48
C VAL A 133 -16.76 -6.36 7.52
N PHE A 134 -16.81 -6.65 6.21
CA PHE A 134 -17.40 -5.73 5.22
C PHE A 134 -18.87 -5.37 5.50
N HIS A 135 -19.63 -6.26 6.12
CA HIS A 135 -21.05 -6.06 6.44
C HIS A 135 -21.26 -5.15 7.65
N LEU A 136 -20.23 -4.88 8.44
CA LEU A 136 -20.33 -4.05 9.63
C LEU A 136 -20.61 -2.58 9.28
N LYS A 137 -21.23 -1.87 10.21
CA LYS A 137 -21.39 -0.41 10.12
C LYS A 137 -20.01 0.27 10.13
N THR A 138 -19.87 1.39 9.42
CA THR A 138 -18.60 2.14 9.32
C THR A 138 -17.97 2.46 10.66
N LYS A 139 -18.78 2.76 11.69
CA LYS A 139 -18.27 3.01 13.05
C LYS A 139 -17.55 1.79 13.66
N HIS A 140 -18.05 0.58 13.44
CA HIS A 140 -17.41 -0.63 13.97
C HIS A 140 -16.12 -0.96 13.21
N ILE A 141 -16.08 -0.69 11.89
CA ILE A 141 -14.86 -0.83 11.09
C ILE A 141 -13.81 0.21 11.55
N ALA A 142 -14.23 1.43 11.86
CA ALA A 142 -13.35 2.47 12.40
C ALA A 142 -12.81 2.09 13.80
N MET A 143 -13.67 1.56 14.67
CA MET A 143 -13.25 1.04 15.98
C MET A 143 -12.25 -0.11 15.85
N LEU A 144 -12.48 -1.03 14.90
CA LEU A 144 -11.54 -2.11 14.60
C LEU A 144 -10.19 -1.58 14.10
N ALA A 145 -10.19 -0.60 13.19
CA ALA A 145 -8.95 0.03 12.73
C ALA A 145 -8.19 0.70 13.88
N GLY A 146 -8.90 1.41 14.76
CA GLY A 146 -8.32 1.99 15.98
C GLY A 146 -7.75 0.95 16.94
N ALA A 147 -8.47 -0.14 17.18
CA ALA A 147 -8.02 -1.23 18.02
C ALA A 147 -6.77 -1.93 17.47
N ILE A 148 -6.70 -2.15 16.15
CA ILE A 148 -5.53 -2.71 15.46
C ILE A 148 -4.33 -1.77 15.59
N THR A 149 -4.53 -0.47 15.37
CA THR A 149 -3.47 0.53 15.53
C THR A 149 -2.94 0.57 16.95
N LEU A 150 -3.85 0.56 17.93
CA LEU A 150 -3.47 0.56 19.35
C LEU A 150 -2.72 -0.72 19.73
N ALA A 151 -3.20 -1.89 19.27
CA ALA A 151 -2.52 -3.17 19.52
C ALA A 151 -1.10 -3.18 18.93
N ALA A 152 -0.92 -2.66 17.70
CA ALA A 152 0.39 -2.52 17.09
C ALA A 152 1.31 -1.61 17.90
N ALA A 153 0.81 -0.46 18.35
CA ALA A 153 1.58 0.50 19.14
C ALA A 153 1.96 -0.05 20.53
N LEU A 154 1.05 -0.75 21.20
CA LEU A 154 1.35 -1.41 22.48
C LEU A 154 2.41 -2.49 22.32
N LEU A 155 2.33 -3.29 21.26
CA LEU A 155 3.34 -4.30 20.95
C LEU A 155 4.69 -3.65 20.64
N SER A 156 4.71 -2.58 19.83
CA SER A 156 5.91 -1.82 19.53
C SER A 156 6.58 -1.27 20.78
N PHE A 157 5.79 -0.62 21.65
CA PHE A 157 6.29 -0.09 22.92
C PHE A 157 6.82 -1.20 23.86
N TRP A 158 6.12 -2.33 23.93
CA TRP A 158 6.58 -3.47 24.71
C TRP A 158 7.92 -4.02 24.16
N ARG A 159 8.09 -4.13 22.85
CA ARG A 159 9.37 -4.54 22.23
C ARG A 159 10.49 -3.58 22.59
N TYR A 160 10.25 -2.28 22.42
CA TYR A 160 11.20 -1.23 22.78
C TYR A 160 11.65 -1.38 24.25
N ARG A 161 10.72 -1.62 25.17
CA ARG A 161 11.03 -1.86 26.59
C ARG A 161 11.86 -3.13 26.79
N GLN A 162 11.58 -4.20 26.08
CA GLN A 162 12.37 -5.42 26.16
C GLN A 162 13.81 -5.18 25.66
N GLU A 163 13.97 -4.53 24.53
CA GLU A 163 15.28 -4.24 23.94
C GLU A 163 16.15 -3.35 24.83
N ILE A 164 15.58 -2.32 25.48
CA ILE A 164 16.30 -1.52 26.48
C ILE A 164 16.76 -2.35 27.65
N ASN A 165 15.97 -3.35 28.07
CA ASN A 165 16.33 -4.27 29.17
C ASN A 165 17.26 -5.38 28.72
N GLY A 166 17.79 -5.37 27.50
CA GLY A 166 18.72 -6.36 26.96
C GLY A 166 18.07 -7.67 26.50
N HIS A 167 16.74 -7.73 26.37
CA HIS A 167 16.03 -8.91 25.90
C HIS A 167 15.75 -8.82 24.41
N SER A 168 16.23 -9.78 23.62
CA SER A 168 15.95 -9.83 22.17
C SER A 168 14.49 -10.16 21.89
N THR A 169 13.88 -9.40 20.97
CA THR A 169 12.53 -9.63 20.46
C THR A 169 12.51 -10.15 19.02
N SER A 170 13.66 -10.52 18.46
CA SER A 170 13.80 -10.96 17.06
C SER A 170 12.92 -12.18 16.70
N TRP A 171 12.55 -12.99 17.69
CA TRP A 171 11.64 -14.13 17.53
C TRP A 171 10.22 -13.77 17.10
N LEU A 172 9.84 -12.48 17.19
CA LEU A 172 8.57 -11.97 16.65
C LEU A 172 8.62 -11.72 15.13
N GLN A 173 9.81 -11.67 14.54
CA GLN A 173 10.04 -11.41 13.12
C GLN A 173 10.62 -12.64 12.39
N PRO A 174 9.94 -13.76 12.33
CA PRO A 174 10.47 -14.94 11.67
C PRO A 174 10.60 -14.69 10.16
N PHE A 175 11.79 -14.97 9.63
CA PHE A 175 12.02 -14.86 8.20
C PHE A 175 11.23 -15.91 7.42
N GLU A 176 11.15 -17.15 7.91
CA GLU A 176 10.45 -18.26 7.26
C GLU A 176 9.17 -18.65 8.01
N PRO A 177 8.03 -18.78 7.31
CA PRO A 177 6.76 -19.23 7.90
C PRO A 177 6.68 -20.77 8.00
N ASN A 178 7.74 -21.43 8.41
CA ASN A 178 7.90 -22.90 8.41
C ASN A 178 7.20 -23.62 9.57
N THR A 179 6.69 -22.89 10.54
CA THR A 179 5.89 -23.42 11.65
C THR A 179 4.59 -22.62 11.77
N PRO A 180 3.49 -23.17 12.36
CA PRO A 180 2.27 -22.42 12.62
C PRO A 180 2.48 -21.13 13.42
N ARG A 181 3.40 -21.15 14.39
CA ARG A 181 3.79 -19.98 15.16
C ARG A 181 4.45 -18.93 14.26
N ASN A 182 5.45 -19.31 13.49
CA ASN A 182 6.18 -18.41 12.60
C ASN A 182 5.26 -17.84 11.52
N PHE A 183 4.33 -18.66 10.99
CA PHE A 183 3.29 -18.23 10.08
C PHE A 183 2.44 -17.11 10.70
N LEU A 184 1.91 -17.33 11.91
CA LEU A 184 1.11 -16.32 12.60
C LEU A 184 1.90 -15.05 12.86
N PHE A 185 3.13 -15.15 13.34
CA PHE A 185 3.94 -13.98 13.65
C PHE A 185 4.29 -13.20 12.39
N ARG A 186 4.76 -13.87 11.34
CA ARG A 186 5.12 -13.21 10.07
C ARG A 186 3.95 -12.45 9.44
N TYR A 187 2.78 -13.05 9.38
CA TYR A 187 1.65 -12.44 8.68
C TYR A 187 0.79 -11.53 9.55
N PHE A 188 0.73 -11.74 10.85
CA PHE A 188 -0.17 -10.98 11.72
C PHE A 188 0.56 -9.99 12.64
N ILE A 189 1.76 -10.31 13.07
CA ILE A 189 2.42 -9.56 14.15
C ILE A 189 3.50 -8.64 13.61
N ASP A 190 4.56 -9.22 13.01
CA ASP A 190 5.72 -8.44 12.59
C ASP A 190 6.54 -9.10 11.47
N TYR A 191 6.53 -8.45 10.33
CA TYR A 191 7.46 -8.64 9.21
C TYR A 191 7.30 -7.43 8.29
N THR A 192 7.19 -7.61 6.96
CA THR A 192 7.11 -6.48 6.03
C THR A 192 5.78 -5.71 6.10
N HIS A 193 4.63 -6.41 5.97
CA HIS A 193 3.30 -5.82 5.88
C HIS A 193 2.27 -6.58 6.72
N PRO A 194 2.54 -6.89 8.02
CA PRO A 194 1.66 -7.73 8.81
C PRO A 194 0.30 -7.08 9.07
N VAL A 195 -0.67 -7.89 9.50
CA VAL A 195 -2.02 -7.38 9.85
C VAL A 195 -1.93 -6.22 10.82
N LEU A 196 -1.01 -6.27 11.79
CA LEU A 196 -0.72 -5.15 12.71
C LEU A 196 0.42 -4.26 12.15
N PRO A 197 0.19 -2.98 11.80
CA PRO A 197 -1.08 -2.24 11.77
C PRO A 197 -1.75 -2.20 10.38
N TRP A 198 -1.23 -2.89 9.35
CA TRP A 198 -1.55 -2.67 7.94
C TRP A 198 -3.03 -2.91 7.59
N PHE A 199 -3.72 -3.80 8.30
CA PHE A 199 -5.14 -4.00 8.09
C PHE A 199 -5.98 -2.77 8.50
N ALA A 200 -5.46 -1.91 9.36
CA ALA A 200 -6.11 -0.63 9.66
C ALA A 200 -6.19 0.28 8.42
N PHE A 201 -5.14 0.32 7.59
CA PHE A 201 -5.16 1.07 6.32
C PHE A 201 -6.21 0.50 5.35
N PHE A 202 -6.32 -0.82 5.28
CA PHE A 202 -7.36 -1.46 4.48
C PHE A 202 -8.76 -1.13 4.99
N CYS A 203 -8.97 -1.12 6.30
CA CYS A 203 -10.24 -0.72 6.94
C CYS A 203 -10.61 0.73 6.61
N VAL A 204 -9.66 1.67 6.65
CA VAL A 204 -9.89 3.06 6.24
C VAL A 204 -10.32 3.12 4.77
N GLY A 205 -9.64 2.40 3.89
CA GLY A 205 -10.06 2.26 2.50
C GLY A 205 -11.47 1.68 2.37
N LEU A 206 -11.80 0.63 3.11
CA LEU A 206 -13.12 0.00 3.12
C LEU A 206 -14.22 1.01 3.53
N ILE A 207 -13.98 1.83 4.56
CA ILE A 207 -14.90 2.89 5.00
C ILE A 207 -15.12 3.92 3.88
N ILE A 208 -14.04 4.38 3.25
CA ILE A 208 -14.11 5.34 2.12
C ILE A 208 -14.91 4.72 0.97
N GLY A 209 -14.65 3.47 0.62
CA GLY A 209 -15.33 2.76 -0.46
C GLY A 209 -16.82 2.58 -0.21
N LYS A 210 -17.22 2.27 1.04
CA LYS A 210 -18.65 2.15 1.43
C LYS A 210 -19.42 3.47 1.32
N SER A 211 -18.73 4.61 1.40
CA SER A 211 -19.32 5.96 1.36
C SER A 211 -18.65 6.82 0.27
N TYR A 212 -18.33 6.21 -0.87
CA TYR A 212 -17.46 6.84 -1.87
C TYR A 212 -18.03 8.13 -2.47
N SER A 213 -19.35 8.18 -2.70
CA SER A 213 -20.04 9.41 -3.14
C SER A 213 -19.87 10.55 -2.13
N THR A 214 -20.06 10.27 -0.86
CA THR A 214 -19.85 11.23 0.24
C THR A 214 -18.39 11.66 0.33
N PHE A 215 -17.45 10.72 0.18
CA PHE A 215 -16.02 11.02 0.14
C PHE A 215 -15.71 12.02 -1.00
N ARG A 216 -16.21 11.77 -2.22
CA ARG A 216 -16.01 12.70 -3.35
C ARG A 216 -16.59 14.08 -3.09
N LEU A 217 -17.76 14.19 -2.50
CA LEU A 217 -18.38 15.46 -2.15
C LEU A 217 -17.58 16.23 -1.08
N LYS A 218 -17.02 15.52 -0.11
CA LYS A 218 -16.32 16.11 1.03
C LYS A 218 -14.79 16.21 0.84
N ARG A 219 -14.26 15.98 -0.37
CA ARG A 219 -12.81 15.99 -0.66
C ARG A 219 -12.09 17.24 -0.12
N LYS A 220 -12.66 18.43 -0.31
CA LYS A 220 -12.08 19.70 0.20
C LYS A 220 -12.00 19.67 1.72
N THR A 221 -13.08 19.31 2.40
CA THR A 221 -13.13 19.24 3.87
C THR A 221 -12.13 18.23 4.40
N ILE A 222 -12.02 17.05 3.75
CA ILE A 222 -11.05 16.01 4.12
C ILE A 222 -9.63 16.55 3.98
N LEU A 223 -9.30 17.22 2.88
CA LEU A 223 -7.99 17.81 2.64
C LEU A 223 -7.65 18.87 3.69
N PHE A 224 -8.58 19.81 3.96
CA PHE A 224 -8.43 20.87 4.97
C PHE A 224 -8.29 20.32 6.40
N ALA A 225 -8.88 19.18 6.72
CA ALA A 225 -8.70 18.53 8.00
C ALA A 225 -7.40 17.72 8.08
N SER A 226 -7.01 17.07 6.97
CA SER A 226 -5.86 16.17 6.93
C SER A 226 -4.52 16.91 6.95
N ILE A 227 -4.41 18.09 6.31
CA ILE A 227 -3.15 18.86 6.29
C ILE A 227 -2.75 19.33 7.69
N PRO A 228 -3.63 19.99 8.49
CA PRO A 228 -3.29 20.33 9.87
C PRO A 228 -3.01 19.10 10.72
N ALA A 229 -3.75 18.00 10.53
CA ALA A 229 -3.50 16.76 11.25
C ALA A 229 -2.08 16.22 10.98
N LEU A 230 -1.64 16.18 9.71
CA LEU A 230 -0.27 15.83 9.36
C LEU A 230 0.75 16.77 10.00
N PHE A 231 0.49 18.07 9.94
CA PHE A 231 1.38 19.05 10.59
C PHE A 231 1.52 18.77 12.09
N CYS A 232 0.40 18.53 12.80
CA CYS A 232 0.45 18.20 14.22
C CYS A 232 1.19 16.88 14.50
N ILE A 233 1.00 15.84 13.66
CA ILE A 233 1.69 14.56 13.80
C ILE A 233 3.21 14.75 13.66
N TYR A 234 3.66 15.40 12.60
CA TYR A 234 5.10 15.60 12.37
C TYR A 234 5.71 16.60 13.36
N LEU A 235 4.94 17.61 13.80
CA LEU A 235 5.38 18.53 14.88
C LEU A 235 5.57 17.76 16.18
N ALA A 236 4.61 16.93 16.58
CA ALA A 236 4.72 16.13 17.81
C ALA A 236 5.92 15.17 17.75
N SER A 237 6.14 14.51 16.61
CA SER A 237 7.31 13.66 16.41
C SER A 237 8.63 14.47 16.46
N GLY A 238 8.68 15.63 15.81
CA GLY A 238 9.86 16.50 15.83
C GLY A 238 10.18 17.03 17.23
N LEU A 239 9.15 17.40 18.03
CA LEU A 239 9.34 17.83 19.42
C LEU A 239 9.83 16.67 20.31
N ALA A 240 9.36 15.44 20.05
CA ALA A 240 9.80 14.28 20.81
C ALA A 240 11.30 13.96 20.64
N LEU A 241 11.88 14.27 19.47
CA LEU A 241 13.32 14.08 19.23
C LEU A 241 14.21 14.91 20.17
N HIS A 242 13.69 16.01 20.71
CA HIS A 242 14.39 16.86 21.67
C HIS A 242 14.11 16.46 23.13
N HIS A 243 13.31 15.44 23.38
CA HIS A 243 13.03 14.95 24.72
C HIS A 243 14.14 14.02 25.20
N ASN A 244 14.54 14.14 26.48
CA ASN A 244 15.62 13.33 27.06
C ASN A 244 15.26 11.86 27.29
N ASP A 245 13.96 11.53 27.36
CA ASP A 245 13.48 10.16 27.55
C ASP A 245 13.19 9.51 26.20
N GLY A 246 13.98 8.47 25.87
CA GLY A 246 13.81 7.68 24.65
C GLY A 246 12.44 7.02 24.51
N SER A 247 11.71 6.80 25.60
CA SER A 247 10.35 6.28 25.56
C SER A 247 9.39 7.22 24.84
N TRP A 248 9.51 8.54 25.06
CA TRP A 248 8.72 9.53 24.34
C TRP A 248 9.12 9.64 22.88
N GLN A 249 10.43 9.54 22.58
CA GLN A 249 10.92 9.51 21.19
C GLN A 249 10.30 8.33 20.45
N HIS A 250 10.28 7.14 21.05
CA HIS A 250 9.70 5.94 20.45
C HIS A 250 8.17 6.04 20.27
N VAL A 251 7.42 6.46 21.31
CA VAL A 251 5.94 6.54 21.28
C VAL A 251 5.44 7.55 20.26
N LEU A 252 6.15 8.67 20.11
CA LEU A 252 5.79 9.77 19.19
C LEU A 252 6.54 9.71 17.86
N SER A 253 7.27 8.64 17.59
CA SER A 253 7.93 8.42 16.31
C SER A 253 6.94 8.30 15.16
N THR A 254 7.34 8.86 14.02
CA THR A 254 6.66 8.66 12.73
C THR A 254 7.36 7.65 11.84
N ASP A 255 8.40 6.96 12.34
CA ASP A 255 9.08 5.90 11.61
C ASP A 255 8.11 4.74 11.32
N PRO A 256 7.90 4.39 10.04
CA PRO A 256 6.98 3.31 9.66
C PRO A 256 7.33 1.95 10.27
N PHE A 257 8.61 1.71 10.55
CA PHE A 257 9.08 0.44 11.11
C PHE A 257 8.79 0.30 12.61
N GLU A 258 8.64 1.41 13.32
CA GLU A 258 8.25 1.38 14.72
C GLU A 258 6.77 1.08 14.94
N ARG A 259 5.92 1.27 13.92
CA ARG A 259 4.48 0.92 13.94
C ARG A 259 3.68 1.55 15.09
N GLY A 260 4.17 2.68 15.59
CA GLY A 260 3.50 3.48 16.61
C GLY A 260 2.19 4.11 16.12
N VAL A 261 1.45 4.74 17.03
CA VAL A 261 0.20 5.45 16.70
C VAL A 261 0.45 6.56 15.69
N LEU A 262 1.47 7.42 15.92
CA LEU A 262 1.75 8.53 15.02
C LEU A 262 2.27 8.07 13.67
N ALA A 263 3.11 7.03 13.61
CA ALA A 263 3.56 6.41 12.37
C ALA A 263 2.36 5.92 11.54
N THR A 264 1.46 5.17 12.17
CA THR A 264 0.26 4.62 11.50
C THR A 264 -0.69 5.73 11.07
N ALA A 265 -0.98 6.70 11.95
CA ALA A 265 -1.86 7.83 11.63
C ALA A 265 -1.26 8.72 10.53
N GLY A 266 0.03 9.02 10.60
CA GLY A 266 0.74 9.82 9.60
C GLY A 266 0.73 9.17 8.22
N ALA A 267 1.07 7.88 8.14
CA ALA A 267 1.06 7.13 6.89
C ALA A 267 -0.36 7.03 6.29
N CYS A 268 -1.37 6.76 7.12
CA CYS A 268 -2.77 6.70 6.70
C CYS A 268 -3.26 8.07 6.19
N THR A 269 -3.00 9.14 6.94
CA THR A 269 -3.43 10.50 6.58
C THR A 269 -2.73 10.97 5.31
N SER A 270 -1.43 10.70 5.15
CA SER A 270 -0.67 10.98 3.93
C SER A 270 -1.27 10.25 2.72
N ALA A 271 -1.60 8.97 2.87
CA ALA A 271 -2.23 8.19 1.80
C ALA A 271 -3.60 8.77 1.40
N VAL A 272 -4.44 9.16 2.37
CA VAL A 272 -5.74 9.79 2.11
C VAL A 272 -5.57 11.13 1.41
N VAL A 273 -4.63 11.97 1.85
CA VAL A 273 -4.31 13.26 1.17
C VAL A 273 -3.93 13.02 -0.29
N ILE A 274 -3.04 12.07 -0.56
CA ILE A 274 -2.59 11.77 -1.92
C ILE A 274 -3.76 11.24 -2.78
N VAL A 275 -4.61 10.37 -2.26
CA VAL A 275 -5.81 9.88 -2.97
C VAL A 275 -6.77 11.03 -3.28
N VAL A 276 -6.97 11.96 -2.35
CA VAL A 276 -7.80 13.15 -2.58
C VAL A 276 -7.20 14.05 -3.65
N LEU A 277 -5.88 14.32 -3.59
CA LEU A 277 -5.20 15.13 -4.61
C LEU A 277 -5.28 14.48 -6.00
N ILE A 278 -5.03 13.17 -6.10
CA ILE A 278 -5.18 12.42 -7.35
C ILE A 278 -6.62 12.53 -7.86
N SER A 279 -7.61 12.45 -6.98
CA SER A 279 -9.03 12.59 -7.37
C SER A 279 -9.35 13.98 -7.94
N PHE A 280 -8.77 15.08 -7.42
CA PHE A 280 -8.90 16.41 -8.00
C PHE A 280 -8.18 16.52 -9.36
N LEU A 281 -6.97 15.99 -9.45
CA LEU A 281 -6.17 16.00 -10.69
C LEU A 281 -6.85 15.16 -11.78
N ALA A 282 -7.39 14.00 -11.43
CA ALA A 282 -8.11 13.14 -12.36
C ALA A 282 -9.37 13.82 -12.92
N ASP A 283 -10.12 14.56 -12.09
CA ASP A 283 -11.28 15.34 -12.57
C ASP A 283 -10.83 16.49 -13.49
N LYS A 284 -9.76 17.20 -13.14
CA LYS A 284 -9.28 18.35 -13.90
C LYS A 284 -8.61 17.98 -15.22
N TYR A 285 -7.86 16.90 -15.24
CA TYR A 285 -7.03 16.48 -16.37
C TYR A 285 -7.46 15.14 -16.99
N SER A 286 -8.75 14.80 -16.91
CA SER A 286 -9.31 13.49 -17.34
C SER A 286 -8.99 13.15 -18.80
N THR A 287 -8.84 14.15 -19.67
CA THR A 287 -8.55 13.99 -21.10
C THR A 287 -7.05 14.02 -21.43
N SER A 288 -6.18 14.32 -20.46
CA SER A 288 -4.74 14.40 -20.73
C SER A 288 -4.16 13.02 -21.08
N PRO A 289 -3.18 12.96 -22.03
CA PRO A 289 -2.52 11.70 -22.38
C PRO A 289 -1.88 11.02 -21.16
N LEU A 290 -1.30 11.78 -20.24
CA LEU A 290 -0.69 11.26 -19.02
C LEU A 290 -1.73 10.62 -18.09
N ALA A 291 -2.88 11.27 -17.86
CA ALA A 291 -3.94 10.70 -17.03
C ALA A 291 -4.48 9.40 -17.63
N GLN A 292 -4.67 9.35 -18.95
CA GLN A 292 -5.10 8.15 -19.66
C GLN A 292 -4.05 7.03 -19.58
N LEU A 293 -2.78 7.36 -19.71
CA LEU A 293 -1.67 6.41 -19.59
C LEU A 293 -1.62 5.80 -18.18
N LEU A 294 -1.68 6.64 -17.13
CA LEU A 294 -1.72 6.20 -15.74
C LEU A 294 -2.98 5.39 -15.41
N GLN A 295 -4.12 5.78 -15.96
CA GLN A 295 -5.37 5.03 -15.80
C GLN A 295 -5.27 3.63 -16.41
N ARG A 296 -4.76 3.52 -17.64
CA ARG A 296 -4.62 2.24 -18.35
C ARG A 296 -3.63 1.31 -17.64
N SER A 297 -2.48 1.83 -17.22
CA SER A 297 -1.50 1.05 -16.46
C SER A 297 -2.03 0.62 -15.09
N GLY A 298 -2.78 1.49 -14.40
CA GLY A 298 -3.45 1.17 -13.15
C GLY A 298 -4.48 0.04 -13.23
N GLN A 299 -5.01 -0.23 -14.45
CA GLN A 299 -5.97 -1.33 -14.68
C GLN A 299 -5.34 -2.72 -14.70
N ILE A 300 -4.03 -2.79 -14.90
CA ILE A 300 -3.24 -4.03 -14.99
C ILE A 300 -2.10 -4.03 -13.96
N THR A 301 -2.30 -3.32 -12.86
CA THR A 301 -1.27 -3.08 -11.84
C THR A 301 -0.75 -4.37 -11.20
N LEU A 302 -1.59 -5.39 -11.05
CA LEU A 302 -1.17 -6.68 -10.48
C LEU A 302 -0.17 -7.39 -11.40
N THR A 303 -0.42 -7.39 -12.71
CA THR A 303 0.53 -7.91 -13.70
C THR A 303 1.84 -7.12 -13.66
N LEU A 304 1.76 -5.76 -13.69
CA LEU A 304 2.96 -4.92 -13.65
C LEU A 304 3.74 -5.08 -12.35
N TYR A 305 3.04 -5.28 -11.23
CA TYR A 305 3.65 -5.55 -9.94
C TYR A 305 4.47 -6.84 -9.95
N LEU A 306 3.97 -7.93 -10.53
CA LEU A 306 4.75 -9.17 -10.64
C LEU A 306 5.94 -8.97 -11.60
N CYS A 307 5.72 -8.32 -12.72
CA CYS A 307 6.77 -8.09 -13.72
C CYS A 307 7.97 -7.30 -13.16
N HIS A 308 7.74 -6.30 -12.27
CA HIS A 308 8.87 -5.50 -11.75
C HIS A 308 9.88 -6.36 -10.95
N GLY A 309 9.40 -7.31 -10.15
CA GLY A 309 10.28 -8.20 -9.40
C GLY A 309 11.06 -9.16 -10.30
N PHE A 310 10.43 -9.69 -11.36
CA PHE A 310 11.16 -10.50 -12.35
C PHE A 310 12.20 -9.69 -13.10
N ILE A 311 11.88 -8.44 -13.51
CA ILE A 311 12.84 -7.56 -14.20
C ILE A 311 14.03 -7.25 -13.30
N TYR A 312 13.78 -6.95 -12.04
CA TYR A 312 14.86 -6.71 -11.08
C TYR A 312 15.80 -7.92 -10.99
N ASN A 313 15.23 -9.12 -10.75
CA ASN A 313 16.03 -10.33 -10.64
C ASN A 313 16.81 -10.62 -11.92
N ALA A 314 16.19 -10.46 -13.10
CA ALA A 314 16.88 -10.67 -14.35
C ALA A 314 18.07 -9.71 -14.53
N VAL A 315 17.86 -8.41 -14.27
CA VAL A 315 18.86 -7.38 -14.56
C VAL A 315 19.95 -7.31 -13.47
N VAL A 316 19.55 -7.45 -12.20
CA VAL A 316 20.47 -7.27 -11.07
C VAL A 316 21.09 -8.61 -10.64
N ASN A 317 20.25 -9.63 -10.37
CA ASN A 317 20.72 -10.85 -9.73
C ASN A 317 21.24 -11.90 -10.73
N TRP A 318 20.60 -12.03 -11.92
CA TRP A 318 20.97 -13.08 -12.88
C TRP A 318 22.02 -12.60 -13.89
N TRP A 319 21.86 -11.39 -14.42
CA TRP A 319 22.78 -10.86 -15.44
C TRP A 319 23.85 -9.93 -14.88
N ASN A 320 23.70 -9.47 -13.63
CA ASN A 320 24.62 -8.52 -12.97
C ASN A 320 24.88 -7.26 -13.80
N TRP A 321 23.90 -6.77 -14.56
CA TRP A 321 24.05 -5.57 -15.40
C TRP A 321 24.06 -4.28 -14.57
N ILE A 322 23.43 -4.29 -13.40
CA ILE A 322 23.36 -3.15 -12.49
C ILE A 322 23.94 -3.56 -11.14
N GLN A 323 24.90 -2.79 -10.67
CA GLN A 323 25.54 -2.95 -9.37
C GLN A 323 25.04 -1.89 -8.38
N PRO A 324 25.12 -2.12 -7.06
CA PRO A 324 24.85 -1.12 -6.05
C PRO A 324 25.63 0.18 -6.32
N GLY A 325 24.92 1.30 -6.43
CA GLY A 325 25.49 2.61 -6.76
C GLY A 325 24.80 3.75 -6.00
N GLY A 326 24.16 3.43 -4.87
CA GLY A 326 23.46 4.39 -4.04
C GLY A 326 22.09 4.79 -4.61
N PHE A 327 21.56 5.91 -4.09
CA PHE A 327 20.23 6.41 -4.43
C PHE A 327 20.05 6.66 -5.93
N THR A 328 20.99 7.31 -6.58
CA THR A 328 20.89 7.73 -7.99
C THR A 328 20.70 6.52 -8.91
N THR A 329 21.52 5.47 -8.72
CA THR A 329 21.41 4.23 -9.52
C THR A 329 20.05 3.56 -9.34
N ALA A 330 19.62 3.39 -8.09
CA ALA A 330 18.33 2.77 -7.78
C ALA A 330 17.15 3.59 -8.34
N PHE A 331 17.19 4.91 -8.21
CA PHE A 331 16.14 5.81 -8.69
C PHE A 331 16.04 5.82 -10.22
N ILE A 332 17.17 5.97 -10.93
CA ILE A 332 17.19 5.93 -12.40
C ILE A 332 16.68 4.56 -12.89
N PHE A 333 17.17 3.47 -12.31
CA PHE A 333 16.71 2.13 -12.67
C PHE A 333 15.20 1.96 -12.45
N SER A 334 14.68 2.45 -11.34
CA SER A 334 13.24 2.44 -11.04
C SER A 334 12.43 3.23 -12.09
N CYS A 335 12.89 4.42 -12.46
CA CYS A 335 12.24 5.25 -13.49
C CYS A 335 12.23 4.56 -14.86
N VAL A 336 13.35 3.96 -15.26
CA VAL A 336 13.45 3.21 -16.51
C VAL A 336 12.49 2.01 -16.52
N VAL A 337 12.53 1.19 -15.48
CA VAL A 337 11.65 0.01 -15.39
C VAL A 337 10.18 0.41 -15.35
N TRP A 338 9.81 1.42 -14.54
CA TRP A 338 8.43 1.89 -14.49
C TRP A 338 7.94 2.42 -15.84
N THR A 339 8.77 3.19 -16.55
CA THR A 339 8.43 3.72 -17.89
C THR A 339 8.23 2.57 -18.90
N LEU A 340 9.12 1.59 -18.91
CA LEU A 340 8.98 0.40 -19.75
C LEU A 340 7.73 -0.40 -19.42
N LEU A 341 7.47 -0.64 -18.14
CA LEU A 341 6.29 -1.36 -17.69
C LEU A 341 4.99 -0.66 -18.10
N ILE A 342 4.93 0.67 -17.96
CA ILE A 342 3.77 1.43 -18.42
C ILE A 342 3.60 1.34 -19.94
N ALA A 343 4.68 1.54 -20.71
CA ALA A 343 4.62 1.49 -22.16
C ALA A 343 4.12 0.13 -22.66
N ILE A 344 4.73 -0.96 -22.17
CA ILE A 344 4.32 -2.33 -22.47
C ILE A 344 2.90 -2.60 -21.98
N GLY A 345 2.59 -2.21 -20.76
CA GLY A 345 1.29 -2.42 -20.14
C GLY A 345 0.15 -1.72 -20.87
N VAL A 346 0.35 -0.47 -21.29
CA VAL A 346 -0.63 0.28 -22.07
C VAL A 346 -0.79 -0.35 -23.47
N ARG A 347 0.31 -0.73 -24.12
CA ARG A 347 0.25 -1.44 -25.39
C ARG A 347 -0.51 -2.76 -25.28
N TRP A 348 -0.24 -3.53 -24.23
CA TRP A 348 -0.99 -4.76 -23.93
C TRP A 348 -2.48 -4.48 -23.73
N GLN A 349 -2.80 -3.53 -22.87
CA GLN A 349 -4.17 -3.18 -22.52
C GLN A 349 -4.98 -2.69 -23.74
N THR A 350 -4.35 -1.97 -24.68
CA THR A 350 -5.01 -1.49 -25.89
C THR A 350 -5.18 -2.57 -26.95
N SER A 351 -4.25 -3.53 -27.06
CA SER A 351 -4.25 -4.56 -28.10
C SER A 351 -4.96 -5.86 -27.67
N ILE A 352 -4.82 -6.25 -26.40
CA ILE A 352 -5.29 -7.55 -25.86
C ILE A 352 -6.39 -7.34 -24.80
N GLY A 353 -6.32 -6.25 -24.04
CA GLY A 353 -7.28 -5.89 -23.00
C GLY A 353 -6.74 -6.07 -21.58
N LYS A 354 -7.39 -6.87 -20.75
CA LYS A 354 -7.00 -7.05 -19.33
C LYS A 354 -5.63 -7.72 -19.22
N GLY A 355 -4.88 -7.37 -18.17
CA GLY A 355 -3.64 -8.06 -17.84
C GLY A 355 -3.87 -9.56 -17.57
N PRO A 356 -2.89 -10.42 -17.88
CA PRO A 356 -3.07 -11.88 -17.73
C PRO A 356 -3.39 -12.28 -16.28
N VAL A 357 -2.73 -11.69 -15.31
CA VAL A 357 -2.97 -12.01 -13.88
C VAL A 357 -4.32 -11.46 -13.43
N GLU A 358 -4.74 -10.29 -13.91
CA GLU A 358 -6.07 -9.73 -13.64
C GLU A 358 -7.20 -10.59 -14.23
N VAL A 359 -6.97 -11.23 -15.36
CA VAL A 359 -7.93 -12.18 -15.96
C VAL A 359 -8.14 -13.38 -15.05
N VAL A 360 -7.05 -13.99 -14.58
CA VAL A 360 -7.11 -15.14 -13.67
C VAL A 360 -7.73 -14.72 -12.34
N TYR A 361 -7.28 -13.62 -11.74
CA TYR A 361 -7.84 -13.08 -10.50
C TYR A 361 -9.36 -12.86 -10.56
N ARG A 362 -9.87 -12.38 -11.70
CA ARG A 362 -11.32 -12.18 -11.87
C ARG A 362 -12.09 -13.49 -12.04
N LYS A 363 -11.49 -14.49 -12.71
CA LYS A 363 -12.09 -15.82 -12.84
C LYS A 363 -12.26 -16.52 -11.49
N PHE A 364 -11.29 -16.34 -10.58
CA PHE A 364 -11.39 -16.84 -9.21
C PHE A 364 -12.44 -16.09 -8.37
N GLY A 365 -12.81 -14.88 -8.76
CA GLY A 365 -13.79 -14.06 -8.05
C GLY A 365 -15.22 -14.16 -8.59
N ASN A 366 -15.45 -14.91 -9.66
CA ASN A 366 -16.79 -15.11 -10.25
C ASN A 366 -17.41 -16.43 -9.82
#